data_6c533671b0309b815d5775f756d30e64
#
_entry.id   6c533671b0309b815d5775f756d30e64
#
_cell.length_a   1.000
_cell.length_b   1.000
_cell.length_c   1.000
_cell.angle_alpha   90.00
_cell.angle_beta   90.00
_cell.angle_gamma   90.00
#
_symmetry.space_group_name_H-M   'P 1'
#
loop_
_entity.id
_entity.type
_entity.pdbx_description
1 polymer ?
#
loop_
_entity_poly.entity_id
_entity_poly.type
_entity_poly.pdbx_seq_one_letter_code
_entity_poly.pdbx_strand_id
1 'polypeptide(L)'
;MPEDGVRQLQHNEILSFEEITNVAYTAVKLGIDKIRITGGEPLVRKGIVSLVEMLADIPGIRDLSMTSNGTLLKQFAQPLKNAGLMRVNVSLDTLDPARYRILTRGGDLQQVLEGIMAAREAGLTPLKINCVVKSSSREQDALEVAAYCEENGLEIRFIHQMSLTEGHFSVVEGGSGGDCSHCNRIRLTASGKLLPCLFSGIEYDIRKMGAEQAIRAAIANKPACGSMNLKGEFYNIGG
;
A
#
# COMPACT_ATOMS: atom_id res chain seq x y z
N MET A 1 2.25 -5.36 11.98
CA MET A 1 1.79 -4.52 13.11
C MET A 1 2.55 -4.93 14.36
N PRO A 2 2.94 -4.01 15.26
CA PRO A 2 3.61 -4.35 16.53
C PRO A 2 2.77 -5.30 17.38
N GLU A 3 3.41 -6.08 18.27
CA GLU A 3 2.71 -7.02 19.18
C GLU A 3 1.82 -6.29 20.19
N ASP A 4 2.27 -5.16 20.67
CA ASP A 4 1.56 -4.31 21.63
C ASP A 4 0.43 -3.48 21.03
N GLY A 5 0.12 -3.69 19.73
CA GLY A 5 -0.85 -2.90 19.00
C GLY A 5 -0.30 -1.54 18.58
N VAL A 6 -1.18 -0.69 18.10
CA VAL A 6 -0.85 0.69 17.72
C VAL A 6 -1.80 1.65 18.42
N ARG A 7 -1.31 2.83 18.78
CA ARG A 7 -2.18 3.89 19.31
C ARG A 7 -3.31 4.15 18.30
N GLN A 8 -4.55 4.02 18.75
CA GLN A 8 -5.69 4.41 17.96
C GLN A 8 -5.78 5.93 17.91
N LEU A 9 -5.76 6.48 16.70
CA LEU A 9 -5.99 7.90 16.47
C LEU A 9 -7.47 8.23 16.71
N GLN A 10 -7.73 9.39 17.29
CA GLN A 10 -9.09 9.90 17.39
C GLN A 10 -9.60 10.32 16.00
N HIS A 11 -10.91 10.38 15.83
CA HIS A 11 -11.51 10.70 14.53
C HIS A 11 -11.06 12.05 13.95
N ASN A 12 -10.85 13.05 14.79
CA ASN A 12 -10.35 14.37 14.40
C ASN A 12 -8.86 14.40 14.07
N GLU A 13 -8.10 13.38 14.49
CA GLU A 13 -6.69 13.22 14.11
C GLU A 13 -6.52 12.60 12.72
N ILE A 14 -7.57 11.94 12.19
CA ILE A 14 -7.56 11.27 10.90
C ILE A 14 -8.08 12.21 9.81
N LEU A 15 -7.43 12.20 8.64
CA LEU A 15 -7.90 12.98 7.50
C LEU A 15 -9.30 12.54 7.05
N SER A 16 -10.16 13.52 6.75
CA SER A 16 -11.42 13.26 6.06
C SER A 16 -11.18 12.83 4.60
N PHE A 17 -12.19 12.33 3.93
CA PHE A 17 -12.08 11.97 2.52
C PHE A 17 -11.89 13.22 1.64
N GLU A 18 -12.50 14.33 2.01
CA GLU A 18 -12.34 15.62 1.35
C GLU A 18 -10.91 16.15 1.48
N GLU A 19 -10.30 16.03 2.66
CA GLU A 19 -8.89 16.40 2.87
C GLU A 19 -7.97 15.54 1.99
N ILE A 20 -8.19 14.22 1.95
CA ILE A 20 -7.41 13.29 1.11
C ILE A 20 -7.58 13.65 -0.37
N THR A 21 -8.81 13.88 -0.82
CA THR A 21 -9.13 14.23 -2.21
C THR A 21 -8.50 15.56 -2.61
N ASN A 22 -8.53 16.57 -1.72
CA ASN A 22 -7.87 17.86 -1.97
C ASN A 22 -6.35 17.72 -2.11
N VAL A 23 -5.71 16.88 -1.27
CA VAL A 23 -4.28 16.58 -1.42
C VAL A 23 -4.00 15.88 -2.73
N ALA A 24 -4.81 14.89 -3.12
CA ALA A 24 -4.67 14.16 -4.38
C ALA A 24 -4.86 15.09 -5.60
N TYR A 25 -5.87 15.94 -5.57
CA TYR A 25 -6.10 16.96 -6.62
C TYR A 25 -4.91 17.91 -6.78
N THR A 26 -4.37 18.38 -5.65
CA THR A 26 -3.19 19.24 -5.65
C THR A 26 -1.96 18.49 -6.18
N ALA A 27 -1.80 17.22 -5.81
CA ALA A 27 -0.73 16.37 -6.31
C ALA A 27 -0.80 16.20 -7.84
N VAL A 28 -2.00 16.00 -8.39
CA VAL A 28 -2.22 15.89 -9.83
C VAL A 28 -1.84 17.19 -10.56
N LYS A 29 -2.20 18.35 -10.01
CA LYS A 29 -1.78 19.65 -10.56
C LYS A 29 -0.25 19.84 -10.60
N LEU A 30 0.45 19.14 -9.71
CA LEU A 30 1.92 19.13 -9.65
C LEU A 30 2.55 17.99 -10.48
N GLY A 31 1.75 17.26 -11.27
CA GLY A 31 2.21 16.23 -12.20
C GLY A 31 2.25 14.81 -11.62
N ILE A 32 1.70 14.56 -10.44
CA ILE A 32 1.57 13.21 -9.88
C ILE A 32 0.29 12.57 -10.41
N ASP A 33 0.43 11.53 -11.21
CA ASP A 33 -0.67 10.87 -11.91
C ASP A 33 -1.00 9.46 -11.42
N LYS A 34 -0.31 8.99 -10.37
CA LYS A 34 -0.49 7.64 -9.80
C LYS A 34 -0.79 7.73 -8.31
N ILE A 35 -1.92 7.20 -7.93
CA ILE A 35 -2.37 7.16 -6.53
C ILE A 35 -2.49 5.70 -6.09
N ARG A 36 -1.96 5.41 -4.90
CA ARG A 36 -2.16 4.11 -4.27
C ARG A 36 -2.73 4.28 -2.88
N ILE A 37 -3.90 3.69 -2.66
CA ILE A 37 -4.51 3.60 -1.35
C ILE A 37 -3.89 2.40 -0.63
N THR A 38 -3.40 2.63 0.58
CA THR A 38 -2.81 1.60 1.44
C THR A 38 -3.06 1.99 2.90
N GLY A 39 -2.47 1.29 3.85
CA GLY A 39 -2.59 1.62 5.27
C GLY A 39 -2.24 0.38 6.08
N GLY A 40 -2.89 0.15 7.22
CA GLY A 40 -2.97 -1.19 7.78
C GLY A 40 -3.76 -2.07 6.81
N GLU A 41 -5.09 -1.93 6.86
CA GLU A 41 -5.98 -2.52 5.83
C GLU A 41 -6.99 -1.44 5.39
N PRO A 42 -6.95 -0.98 4.12
CA PRO A 42 -7.83 0.10 3.67
C PRO A 42 -9.31 -0.29 3.66
N LEU A 43 -9.63 -1.58 3.45
CA LEU A 43 -11.01 -2.06 3.33
C LEU A 43 -11.78 -2.05 4.65
N VAL A 44 -11.11 -1.91 5.80
CA VAL A 44 -11.80 -1.74 7.09
C VAL A 44 -12.28 -0.29 7.32
N ARG A 45 -11.81 0.66 6.51
CA ARG A 45 -12.23 2.06 6.64
C ARG A 45 -13.65 2.23 6.11
N LYS A 46 -14.58 2.60 7.00
CA LYS A 46 -15.96 2.86 6.63
C LYS A 46 -16.04 3.89 5.50
N GLY A 47 -16.79 3.57 4.43
CA GLY A 47 -16.95 4.46 3.27
C GLY A 47 -15.79 4.45 2.28
N ILE A 48 -14.88 3.48 2.33
CA ILE A 48 -13.71 3.42 1.45
C ILE A 48 -14.05 3.47 -0.04
N VAL A 49 -15.21 2.92 -0.45
CA VAL A 49 -15.70 2.96 -1.83
C VAL A 49 -15.94 4.41 -2.27
N SER A 50 -16.54 5.24 -1.41
CA SER A 50 -16.74 6.66 -1.71
C SER A 50 -15.42 7.42 -1.84
N LEU A 51 -14.40 7.09 -1.04
CA LEU A 51 -13.06 7.68 -1.25
C LEU A 51 -12.49 7.31 -2.61
N VAL A 52 -12.64 6.05 -3.03
CA VAL A 52 -12.17 5.60 -4.35
C VAL A 52 -12.89 6.38 -5.47
N GLU A 53 -14.20 6.55 -5.37
CA GLU A 53 -15.01 7.34 -6.31
C GLU A 53 -14.53 8.80 -6.38
N MET A 54 -14.38 9.47 -5.23
CA MET A 54 -13.88 10.83 -5.16
C MET A 54 -12.48 10.99 -5.79
N LEU A 55 -11.61 10.00 -5.63
CA LEU A 55 -10.28 10.02 -6.23
C LEU A 55 -10.32 9.72 -7.73
N ALA A 56 -11.18 8.79 -8.16
CA ALA A 56 -11.34 8.44 -9.57
C ALA A 56 -11.89 9.61 -10.41
N ASP A 57 -12.69 10.48 -9.80
CA ASP A 57 -13.26 11.68 -10.42
C ASP A 57 -12.23 12.80 -10.64
N ILE A 58 -11.01 12.70 -10.10
CA ILE A 58 -9.97 13.71 -10.29
C ILE A 58 -9.37 13.57 -11.70
N PRO A 59 -9.56 14.56 -12.60
CA PRO A 59 -8.96 14.52 -13.93
C PRO A 59 -7.43 14.49 -13.85
N GLY A 60 -6.80 13.54 -14.56
CA GLY A 60 -5.35 13.41 -14.61
C GLY A 60 -4.78 12.25 -13.78
N ILE A 61 -5.57 11.58 -12.96
CA ILE A 61 -5.17 10.31 -12.36
C ILE A 61 -5.21 9.22 -13.45
N ARG A 62 -4.04 8.65 -13.74
CA ARG A 62 -3.87 7.59 -14.74
C ARG A 62 -3.73 6.19 -14.14
N ASP A 63 -3.45 6.10 -12.84
CA ASP A 63 -3.30 4.83 -12.12
C ASP A 63 -3.81 4.99 -10.68
N LEU A 64 -5.05 4.53 -10.44
CA LEU A 64 -5.63 4.43 -9.11
C LEU A 64 -5.61 2.98 -8.66
N SER A 65 -4.85 2.70 -7.62
CA SER A 65 -4.61 1.34 -7.14
C SER A 65 -4.76 1.22 -5.63
N MET A 66 -4.93 -0.01 -5.16
CA MET A 66 -5.03 -0.31 -3.72
C MET A 66 -4.07 -1.45 -3.37
N THR A 67 -3.56 -1.46 -2.14
CA THR A 67 -2.88 -2.62 -1.55
C THR A 67 -3.71 -3.09 -0.36
N SER A 68 -4.06 -4.37 -0.32
CA SER A 68 -4.94 -4.99 0.67
C SER A 68 -4.38 -6.34 1.13
N ASN A 69 -4.79 -6.79 2.31
CA ASN A 69 -4.57 -8.16 2.78
C ASN A 69 -5.51 -9.18 2.10
N GLY A 70 -6.48 -8.74 1.30
CA GLY A 70 -7.37 -9.57 0.51
C GLY A 70 -8.62 -10.10 1.23
N THR A 71 -8.66 -10.10 2.56
CA THR A 71 -9.74 -10.76 3.32
C THR A 71 -11.14 -10.20 3.04
N LEU A 72 -11.25 -8.92 2.78
CA LEU A 72 -12.53 -8.26 2.49
C LEU A 72 -12.80 -8.05 0.99
N LEU A 73 -11.85 -8.42 0.11
CA LEU A 73 -11.99 -8.19 -1.33
C LEU A 73 -13.21 -8.87 -1.95
N LYS A 74 -13.62 -10.05 -1.45
CA LYS A 74 -14.82 -10.74 -1.95
C LYS A 74 -16.07 -9.83 -1.89
N GLN A 75 -16.17 -8.99 -0.85
CA GLN A 75 -17.30 -8.09 -0.66
C GLN A 75 -17.11 -6.76 -1.43
N PHE A 76 -15.88 -6.30 -1.57
CA PHE A 76 -15.58 -4.97 -2.05
C PHE A 76 -15.10 -4.90 -3.50
N ALA A 77 -14.69 -6.01 -4.14
CA ALA A 77 -14.07 -5.98 -5.46
C ALA A 77 -14.96 -5.29 -6.51
N GLN A 78 -16.19 -5.71 -6.65
CA GLN A 78 -17.11 -5.12 -7.63
C GLN A 78 -17.49 -3.67 -7.28
N PRO A 79 -17.86 -3.31 -6.02
CA PRO A 79 -18.06 -1.92 -5.63
C PRO A 79 -16.86 -1.01 -5.90
N LEU A 80 -15.64 -1.47 -5.61
CA LEU A 80 -14.41 -0.71 -5.87
C LEU A 80 -14.15 -0.52 -7.37
N LYS A 81 -14.41 -1.56 -8.18
CA LYS A 81 -14.30 -1.45 -9.64
C LYS A 81 -15.29 -0.43 -10.19
N ASN A 82 -16.53 -0.48 -9.74
CA ASN A 82 -17.57 0.46 -10.15
C ASN A 82 -17.24 1.90 -9.74
N ALA A 83 -16.58 2.09 -8.59
CA ALA A 83 -16.08 3.38 -8.11
C ALA A 83 -14.82 3.88 -8.83
N GLY A 84 -14.28 3.12 -9.80
CA GLY A 84 -13.15 3.55 -10.62
C GLY A 84 -11.78 3.04 -10.15
N LEU A 85 -11.69 2.12 -9.17
CA LEU A 85 -10.43 1.46 -8.86
C LEU A 85 -9.95 0.65 -10.07
N MET A 86 -8.71 0.84 -10.47
CA MET A 86 -8.19 0.20 -11.68
C MET A 86 -7.62 -1.19 -11.38
N ARG A 87 -6.85 -1.31 -10.29
CA ARG A 87 -6.13 -2.54 -9.94
C ARG A 87 -5.86 -2.66 -8.45
N VAL A 88 -5.56 -3.88 -8.01
CA VAL A 88 -5.24 -4.18 -6.62
C VAL A 88 -3.96 -5.01 -6.51
N ASN A 89 -3.21 -4.76 -5.44
CA ASN A 89 -2.14 -5.63 -4.98
C ASN A 89 -2.63 -6.35 -3.72
N VAL A 90 -2.41 -7.65 -3.64
CA VAL A 90 -2.78 -8.46 -2.48
C VAL A 90 -1.52 -9.02 -1.83
N SER A 91 -1.44 -8.93 -0.51
CA SER A 91 -0.34 -9.54 0.26
C SER A 91 -0.67 -11.01 0.53
N LEU A 92 0.22 -11.92 0.09
CA LEU A 92 0.07 -13.36 0.28
C LEU A 92 1.45 -14.02 0.35
N ASP A 93 1.83 -14.49 1.54
CA ASP A 93 3.18 -14.99 1.81
C ASP A 93 3.28 -16.52 1.80
N THR A 94 2.17 -17.24 1.88
CA THR A 94 2.12 -18.71 1.89
C THR A 94 0.74 -19.21 1.45
N LEU A 95 0.69 -20.42 0.89
CA LEU A 95 -0.54 -21.16 0.59
C LEU A 95 -0.83 -22.27 1.63
N ASP A 96 0.00 -22.43 2.66
CA ASP A 96 -0.28 -23.32 3.78
C ASP A 96 -1.23 -22.62 4.77
N PRO A 97 -2.46 -23.15 5.02
CA PRO A 97 -3.44 -22.50 5.87
C PRO A 97 -2.99 -22.36 7.34
N ALA A 98 -2.23 -23.34 7.83
CA ALA A 98 -1.74 -23.30 9.22
C ALA A 98 -0.65 -22.23 9.38
N ARG A 99 0.27 -22.16 8.42
CA ARG A 99 1.32 -21.16 8.40
C ARG A 99 0.75 -19.77 8.15
N TYR A 100 -0.21 -19.62 7.23
CA TYR A 100 -0.91 -18.36 7.01
C TYR A 100 -1.56 -17.82 8.28
N ARG A 101 -2.26 -18.69 9.03
CA ARG A 101 -2.89 -18.33 10.30
C ARG A 101 -1.89 -17.84 11.34
N ILE A 102 -0.70 -18.46 11.40
CA ILE A 102 0.38 -18.02 12.30
C ILE A 102 0.94 -16.66 11.86
N LEU A 103 1.30 -16.50 10.58
CA LEU A 103 1.90 -15.28 10.05
C LEU A 103 0.97 -14.07 10.18
N THR A 104 -0.32 -14.28 9.93
CA THR A 104 -1.34 -13.22 9.95
C THR A 104 -2.01 -13.04 11.32
N ARG A 105 -1.65 -13.86 12.30
CA ARG A 105 -2.23 -13.86 13.67
C ARG A 105 -3.74 -14.16 13.67
N GLY A 106 -4.14 -15.20 12.99
CA GLY A 106 -5.51 -15.69 13.00
C GLY A 106 -6.28 -15.48 11.69
N GLY A 107 -5.62 -15.02 10.62
CA GLY A 107 -6.26 -14.87 9.30
C GLY A 107 -6.69 -16.21 8.70
N ASP A 108 -7.63 -16.13 7.78
CA ASP A 108 -8.16 -17.25 7.01
C ASP A 108 -7.70 -17.12 5.56
N LEU A 109 -6.88 -18.07 5.10
CA LEU A 109 -6.34 -18.10 3.75
C LEU A 109 -7.45 -18.22 2.71
N GLN A 110 -8.50 -19.01 2.98
CA GLN A 110 -9.60 -19.22 2.05
C GLN A 110 -10.30 -17.91 1.69
N GLN A 111 -10.50 -17.02 2.67
CA GLN A 111 -11.10 -15.70 2.42
C GLN A 111 -10.24 -14.86 1.48
N VAL A 112 -8.91 -14.94 1.59
CA VAL A 112 -8.00 -14.21 0.71
C VAL A 112 -8.03 -14.75 -0.72
N LEU A 113 -8.00 -16.08 -0.87
CA LEU A 113 -8.08 -16.71 -2.20
C LEU A 113 -9.40 -16.36 -2.88
N GLU A 114 -10.53 -16.42 -2.16
CA GLU A 114 -11.83 -15.98 -2.68
C GLU A 114 -11.84 -14.48 -3.03
N GLY A 115 -11.17 -13.65 -2.22
CA GLY A 115 -11.00 -12.23 -2.50
C GLY A 115 -10.17 -11.95 -3.76
N ILE A 116 -9.10 -12.70 -3.99
CA ILE A 116 -8.28 -12.64 -5.21
C ILE A 116 -9.13 -12.99 -6.44
N MET A 117 -9.91 -14.07 -6.36
CA MET A 117 -10.79 -14.48 -7.45
C MET A 117 -11.86 -13.42 -7.75
N ALA A 118 -12.51 -12.88 -6.72
CA ALA A 118 -13.49 -11.81 -6.88
C ALA A 118 -12.89 -10.54 -7.50
N ALA A 119 -11.66 -10.16 -7.11
CA ALA A 119 -10.97 -9.03 -7.70
C ALA A 119 -10.64 -9.24 -9.19
N ARG A 120 -10.26 -10.47 -9.57
CA ARG A 120 -10.03 -10.86 -10.97
C ARG A 120 -11.31 -10.80 -11.78
N GLU A 121 -12.39 -11.38 -11.28
CA GLU A 121 -13.72 -11.39 -11.92
C GLU A 121 -14.27 -9.96 -12.09
N ALA A 122 -14.07 -9.10 -11.12
CA ALA A 122 -14.43 -7.67 -11.20
C ALA A 122 -13.55 -6.88 -12.19
N GLY A 123 -12.47 -7.45 -12.72
CA GLY A 123 -11.57 -6.78 -13.65
C GLY A 123 -10.65 -5.74 -12.99
N LEU A 124 -10.26 -5.95 -11.73
CA LEU A 124 -9.23 -5.15 -11.04
C LEU A 124 -7.83 -5.61 -11.46
N THR A 125 -7.46 -5.35 -12.72
CA THR A 125 -6.24 -5.85 -13.36
C THR A 125 -5.28 -4.74 -13.76
N PRO A 126 -3.94 -5.00 -13.80
CA PRO A 126 -3.28 -6.24 -13.39
C PRO A 126 -3.39 -6.47 -11.89
N LEU A 127 -3.77 -7.69 -11.49
CA LEU A 127 -3.77 -8.10 -10.10
C LEU A 127 -2.38 -8.61 -9.73
N LYS A 128 -1.80 -8.05 -8.66
CA LYS A 128 -0.43 -8.34 -8.25
C LYS A 128 -0.42 -8.95 -6.86
N ILE A 129 0.31 -10.04 -6.71
CA ILE A 129 0.56 -10.65 -5.41
C ILE A 129 1.91 -10.17 -4.90
N ASN A 130 1.92 -9.60 -3.69
CA ASN A 130 3.12 -9.25 -2.97
C ASN A 130 3.42 -10.39 -1.98
N CYS A 131 4.52 -11.08 -2.18
CA CYS A 131 4.99 -12.15 -1.31
C CYS A 131 6.27 -11.70 -0.59
N VAL A 132 6.25 -11.67 0.74
CA VAL A 132 7.43 -11.34 1.54
C VAL A 132 8.28 -12.59 1.68
N VAL A 133 9.57 -12.46 1.36
CA VAL A 133 10.58 -13.51 1.49
C VAL A 133 11.63 -13.08 2.50
N LYS A 134 12.19 -14.05 3.24
CA LYS A 134 13.23 -13.78 4.26
C LYS A 134 14.62 -13.71 3.62
N SER A 135 14.93 -14.67 2.77
CA SER A 135 16.25 -14.80 2.15
C SER A 135 16.21 -14.74 0.63
N SER A 136 15.25 -15.39 -0.01
CA SER A 136 15.14 -15.39 -1.48
C SER A 136 13.76 -15.84 -1.96
N SER A 137 13.45 -15.55 -3.23
CA SER A 137 12.27 -16.04 -3.95
C SER A 137 12.26 -17.58 -4.18
N ARG A 138 13.33 -18.28 -3.74
CA ARG A 138 13.43 -19.74 -3.80
C ARG A 138 12.95 -20.46 -2.54
N GLU A 139 12.46 -19.73 -1.56
CA GLU A 139 11.80 -20.33 -0.38
C GLU A 139 10.57 -21.13 -0.83
N GLN A 140 10.28 -22.24 -0.13
CA GLN A 140 9.19 -23.15 -0.49
C GLN A 140 7.86 -22.42 -0.62
N ASP A 141 7.50 -21.59 0.35
CA ASP A 141 6.26 -20.79 0.29
C ASP A 141 6.23 -19.85 -0.92
N ALA A 142 7.35 -19.21 -1.23
CA ALA A 142 7.46 -18.30 -2.35
C ALA A 142 7.29 -19.00 -3.70
N LEU A 143 7.83 -20.22 -3.84
CA LEU A 143 7.68 -21.04 -5.04
C LEU A 143 6.22 -21.50 -5.21
N GLU A 144 5.56 -21.89 -4.13
CA GLU A 144 4.14 -22.30 -4.16
C GLU A 144 3.23 -21.12 -4.54
N VAL A 145 3.45 -19.93 -3.96
CA VAL A 145 2.73 -18.71 -4.32
C VAL A 145 3.01 -18.31 -5.76
N ALA A 146 4.25 -18.50 -6.27
CA ALA A 146 4.58 -18.22 -7.66
C ALA A 146 3.82 -19.14 -8.62
N ALA A 147 3.80 -20.45 -8.34
CA ALA A 147 3.06 -21.42 -9.14
C ALA A 147 1.56 -21.09 -9.17
N TYR A 148 0.97 -20.77 -8.03
CA TYR A 148 -0.42 -20.30 -7.95
C TYR A 148 -0.66 -19.03 -8.80
N CYS A 149 0.26 -18.08 -8.77
CA CYS A 149 0.14 -16.87 -9.59
C CYS A 149 0.18 -17.20 -11.10
N GLU A 150 1.11 -18.04 -11.52
CA GLU A 150 1.23 -18.49 -12.91
C GLU A 150 -0.04 -19.19 -13.41
N GLU A 151 -0.54 -20.16 -12.65
CA GLU A 151 -1.77 -20.89 -12.95
C GLU A 151 -3.01 -19.99 -13.06
N ASN A 152 -3.04 -18.91 -12.31
CA ASN A 152 -4.18 -17.98 -12.26
C ASN A 152 -3.98 -16.70 -13.07
N GLY A 153 -2.88 -16.54 -13.81
CA GLY A 153 -2.59 -15.35 -14.61
C GLY A 153 -2.39 -14.08 -13.78
N LEU A 154 -1.77 -14.21 -12.60
CA LEU A 154 -1.49 -13.12 -11.67
C LEU A 154 -0.02 -12.71 -11.76
N GLU A 155 0.26 -11.43 -11.54
CA GLU A 155 1.64 -10.96 -11.41
C GLU A 155 2.16 -11.17 -9.98
N ILE A 156 3.34 -11.79 -9.82
CA ILE A 156 3.98 -11.94 -8.52
C ILE A 156 5.12 -10.93 -8.33
N ARG A 157 5.32 -10.52 -7.08
CA ARG A 157 6.43 -9.70 -6.61
C ARG A 157 6.98 -10.27 -5.32
N PHE A 158 8.30 -10.47 -5.26
CA PHE A 158 8.95 -10.87 -4.03
C PHE A 158 9.58 -9.66 -3.37
N ILE A 159 9.17 -9.44 -2.12
CA ILE A 159 9.63 -8.33 -1.28
C ILE A 159 10.52 -8.93 -0.20
N HIS A 160 11.80 -8.66 -0.23
CA HIS A 160 12.69 -9.10 0.83
C HIS A 160 12.30 -8.44 2.15
N GLN A 161 12.30 -9.23 3.23
CA GLN A 161 11.98 -8.71 4.55
C GLN A 161 12.92 -7.55 4.89
N MET A 162 12.33 -6.39 5.18
CA MET A 162 13.09 -5.18 5.47
C MET A 162 13.67 -5.21 6.88
N SER A 163 14.90 -4.77 7.02
CA SER A 163 15.45 -4.39 8.32
C SER A 163 15.01 -2.99 8.67
N LEU A 164 14.07 -2.88 9.59
CA LEU A 164 13.53 -1.59 10.04
C LEU A 164 14.57 -0.74 10.76
N THR A 165 15.62 -1.37 11.30
CA THR A 165 16.70 -0.69 12.06
C THR A 165 17.83 -0.19 11.18
N GLU A 166 18.08 -0.82 10.02
CA GLU A 166 19.21 -0.48 9.15
C GLU A 166 18.85 0.48 8.03
N GLY A 167 17.55 0.72 7.79
CA GLY A 167 17.11 1.60 6.73
C GLY A 167 17.36 1.05 5.31
N HIS A 168 17.74 -0.22 5.21
CA HIS A 168 18.00 -0.87 3.94
C HIS A 168 16.76 -1.55 3.38
N PHE A 169 16.60 -1.39 2.08
CA PHE A 169 15.51 -1.90 1.30
C PHE A 169 16.06 -2.55 0.05
N SER A 170 15.80 -3.84 -0.11
CA SER A 170 16.22 -4.58 -1.31
C SER A 170 15.30 -4.27 -2.50
N VAL A 171 15.83 -4.38 -3.71
CA VAL A 171 15.04 -4.26 -4.92
C VAL A 171 13.99 -5.37 -4.95
N VAL A 172 12.76 -4.99 -5.27
CA VAL A 172 11.63 -5.94 -5.37
C VAL A 172 11.76 -6.74 -6.65
N GLU A 173 11.87 -8.06 -6.53
CA GLU A 173 11.85 -8.95 -7.70
C GLU A 173 10.45 -8.93 -8.34
N GLY A 174 10.37 -8.77 -9.66
CA GLY A 174 9.10 -8.63 -10.38
C GLY A 174 8.44 -7.25 -10.25
N GLY A 175 9.18 -6.25 -9.75
CA GLY A 175 8.66 -4.89 -9.58
C GLY A 175 9.73 -3.80 -9.60
N SER A 176 9.30 -2.55 -9.51
CA SER A 176 10.17 -1.36 -9.48
C SER A 176 10.39 -0.80 -8.07
N GLY A 177 10.03 -1.54 -7.02
CA GLY A 177 10.24 -1.13 -5.63
C GLY A 177 11.67 -1.36 -5.18
N GLY A 178 12.16 -0.56 -4.22
CA GLY A 178 13.48 -0.78 -3.60
C GLY A 178 14.66 -0.13 -4.31
N ASP A 179 14.50 0.30 -5.55
CA ASP A 179 15.50 1.10 -6.23
C ASP A 179 15.37 2.57 -5.80
N CYS A 180 16.22 2.99 -4.87
CA CYS A 180 16.20 4.34 -4.33
C CYS A 180 16.53 5.40 -5.38
N SER A 181 17.41 5.09 -6.34
CA SER A 181 17.85 6.02 -7.38
C SER A 181 16.71 6.44 -8.33
N HIS A 182 15.74 5.56 -8.52
CA HIS A 182 14.56 5.79 -9.35
C HIS A 182 13.26 5.96 -8.56
N CYS A 183 13.35 6.10 -7.23
CA CYS A 183 12.18 6.21 -6.36
C CYS A 183 11.49 7.57 -6.48
N ASN A 184 10.30 7.59 -7.06
CA ASN A 184 9.44 8.78 -7.23
C ASN A 184 8.23 8.80 -6.27
N ARG A 185 8.27 8.08 -5.15
CA ARG A 185 7.14 7.94 -4.22
C ARG A 185 7.21 8.96 -3.11
N ILE A 186 6.08 9.57 -2.79
CA ILE A 186 5.82 10.27 -1.53
C ILE A 186 4.65 9.58 -0.83
N ARG A 187 4.52 9.75 0.47
CA ARG A 187 3.47 9.08 1.26
C ARG A 187 2.70 10.07 2.11
N LEU A 188 1.38 9.99 2.05
CA LEU A 188 0.47 10.71 2.94
C LEU A 188 -0.03 9.73 4.01
N THR A 189 0.22 10.04 5.28
CA THR A 189 -0.31 9.27 6.40
C THR A 189 -1.77 9.60 6.66
N ALA A 190 -2.46 8.72 7.38
CA ALA A 190 -3.83 8.97 7.81
C ALA A 190 -3.96 10.22 8.70
N SER A 191 -2.90 10.63 9.38
CA SER A 191 -2.85 11.84 10.23
C SER A 191 -2.42 13.11 9.50
N GLY A 192 -2.28 13.08 8.17
CA GLY A 192 -1.96 14.27 7.38
C GLY A 192 -0.47 14.63 7.34
N LYS A 193 0.41 13.67 7.59
CA LYS A 193 1.86 13.86 7.40
C LYS A 193 2.27 13.37 6.03
N LEU A 194 2.99 14.19 5.30
CA LEU A 194 3.61 13.85 4.02
C LEU A 194 5.08 13.50 4.24
N LEU A 195 5.45 12.27 3.82
CA LEU A 195 6.81 11.74 3.97
C LEU A 195 7.45 11.60 2.58
N PRO A 196 8.67 12.11 2.38
CA PRO A 196 9.43 11.93 1.14
C PRO A 196 9.94 10.50 0.96
N CYS A 197 10.17 9.77 2.05
CA CYS A 197 10.70 8.41 2.05
C CYS A 197 10.14 7.60 3.22
N LEU A 198 10.02 6.28 3.03
CA LEU A 198 9.64 5.34 4.10
C LEU A 198 10.67 5.33 5.23
N PHE A 199 11.95 5.35 4.84
CA PHE A 199 13.11 5.34 5.74
C PHE A 199 13.65 6.77 5.92
N SER A 200 12.82 7.69 6.44
CA SER A 200 13.20 9.08 6.69
C SER A 200 12.43 9.59 7.90
N GLY A 201 13.10 10.32 8.76
CA GLY A 201 12.46 11.05 9.86
C GLY A 201 11.81 12.38 9.43
N ILE A 202 11.88 12.71 8.13
CA ILE A 202 11.34 13.96 7.58
C ILE A 202 9.84 13.81 7.34
N GLU A 203 9.04 14.73 7.86
CA GLU A 203 7.60 14.79 7.66
C GLU A 203 7.11 16.23 7.50
N TYR A 204 6.09 16.44 6.70
CA TYR A 204 5.46 17.73 6.45
C TYR A 204 3.96 17.63 6.73
N ASP A 205 3.47 18.52 7.61
CA ASP A 205 2.08 18.52 8.05
C ASP A 205 1.22 19.33 7.07
N ILE A 206 0.32 18.63 6.34
CA ILE A 206 -0.54 19.28 5.34
C ILE A 206 -1.55 20.25 5.92
N ARG A 207 -1.99 20.02 7.18
CA ARG A 207 -2.94 20.92 7.88
C ARG A 207 -2.29 22.23 8.29
N LYS A 208 -0.96 22.22 8.55
CA LYS A 208 -0.18 23.40 8.93
C LYS A 208 0.34 24.19 7.75
N MET A 209 0.82 23.48 6.73
CA MET A 209 1.52 24.08 5.57
C MET A 209 0.63 24.27 4.34
N GLY A 210 -0.51 23.56 4.28
CA GLY A 210 -1.27 23.38 3.06
C GLY A 210 -0.69 22.29 2.16
N ALA A 211 -1.55 21.68 1.34
CA ALA A 211 -1.20 20.51 0.52
C ALA A 211 -0.08 20.79 -0.48
N GLU A 212 -0.14 21.92 -1.20
CA GLU A 212 0.84 22.25 -2.24
C GLU A 212 2.24 22.45 -1.66
N GLN A 213 2.36 23.25 -0.60
CA GLN A 213 3.65 23.53 0.01
C GLN A 213 4.26 22.26 0.63
N ALA A 214 3.44 21.41 1.26
CA ALA A 214 3.89 20.15 1.82
C ALA A 214 4.38 19.18 0.73
N ILE A 215 3.67 19.06 -0.41
CA ILE A 215 4.08 18.22 -1.54
C ILE A 215 5.40 18.71 -2.14
N ARG A 216 5.52 20.02 -2.42
CA ARG A 216 6.75 20.61 -2.95
C ARG A 216 7.93 20.38 -2.01
N ALA A 217 7.74 20.58 -0.68
CA ALA A 217 8.77 20.35 0.31
C ALA A 217 9.17 18.86 0.39
N ALA A 218 8.20 17.93 0.34
CA ALA A 218 8.48 16.49 0.34
C ALA A 218 9.27 16.04 -0.90
N ILE A 219 8.98 16.63 -2.07
CA ILE A 219 9.72 16.33 -3.31
C ILE A 219 11.13 16.93 -3.25
N ALA A 220 11.27 18.19 -2.88
CA ALA A 220 12.56 18.90 -2.83
C ALA A 220 13.53 18.28 -1.81
N ASN A 221 13.02 17.76 -0.70
CA ASN A 221 13.82 17.15 0.37
C ASN A 221 13.80 15.62 0.34
N LYS A 222 13.47 15.02 -0.81
CA LYS A 222 13.53 13.57 -0.97
C LYS A 222 14.97 13.10 -0.89
N PRO A 223 15.32 12.20 0.06
CA PRO A 223 16.69 11.71 0.18
C PRO A 223 17.05 10.80 -1.02
N ALA A 224 18.32 10.79 -1.39
CA ALA A 224 18.83 9.91 -2.45
C ALA A 224 18.66 8.43 -2.11
N CYS A 225 18.75 8.09 -0.81
CA CYS A 225 18.47 6.76 -0.29
C CYS A 225 17.84 6.86 1.11
N GLY A 226 17.20 5.78 1.56
CA GLY A 226 16.66 5.69 2.91
C GLY A 226 17.78 5.80 3.96
N SER A 227 17.44 6.40 5.10
CA SER A 227 18.27 6.44 6.28
C SER A 227 17.57 5.69 7.42
N MET A 228 18.31 5.44 8.50
CA MET A 228 17.72 4.83 9.70
C MET A 228 16.56 5.69 10.20
N ASN A 229 15.38 5.10 10.36
CA ASN A 229 14.25 5.79 10.99
C ASN A 229 14.32 5.57 12.50
N LEU A 230 14.76 6.59 13.22
CA LEU A 230 14.89 6.55 14.68
C LEU A 230 13.55 6.52 15.43
N LYS A 231 12.44 6.85 14.76
CA LYS A 231 11.10 6.86 15.38
C LYS A 231 10.44 5.48 15.43
N GLY A 232 10.89 4.51 14.62
CA GLY A 232 10.37 3.13 14.62
C GLY A 232 8.90 2.96 14.21
N GLU A 233 8.22 4.03 13.79
CA GLU A 233 6.77 4.07 13.55
C GLU A 233 6.41 3.79 12.08
N PHE A 234 6.80 2.62 11.57
CA PHE A 234 6.50 2.23 10.18
C PHE A 234 5.03 1.86 9.95
N TYR A 235 4.31 1.47 10.98
CA TYR A 235 2.90 1.06 10.90
C TYR A 235 1.94 2.20 10.48
N ASN A 236 2.37 3.45 10.61
CA ASN A 236 1.59 4.63 10.22
C ASN A 236 1.76 5.00 8.74
N ILE A 237 2.68 4.36 8.02
CA ILE A 237 3.15 4.86 6.72
C ILE A 237 2.59 4.01 5.56
N GLY A 238 2.09 2.82 5.84
CA GLY A 238 1.58 1.87 4.86
C GLY A 238 2.69 1.29 3.94
N GLY A 239 2.69 0.01 3.75
CA GLY A 239 3.67 -0.74 2.96
C GLY A 239 3.23 -1.01 1.53
#